data_a0f2954f614ce53d30b3bbd9206fa95b
#
_entry.id   a0f2954f614ce53d30b3bbd9206fa95b
#
_cell.length_a   1.000
_cell.length_b   1.000
_cell.length_c   1.000
_cell.angle_alpha   90.00
_cell.angle_beta   90.00
_cell.angle_gamma   90.00
#
_symmetry.space_group_name_H-M   'P 1'
#
loop_
_entity.id
_entity.type
_entity.pdbx_description
1 polymer ?
#
loop_
_entity_poly.entity_id
_entity_poly.type
_entity_poly.pdbx_seq_one_letter_code
_entity_poly.pdbx_strand_id
1 'polypeptide(L)'
;MNNLVFNKEISVKDLMIKDWVAIKKETFKEYANASQCKEFTEVENSDGSMTYAIKVEEIFYDVNPAFRGINGDWDGNEIYGFIKESDLEAIIIDKNFLKANDFGTHDEIVYGKLIADNLVWYNTATNVLRICDANNSSYDDNAKLEIKITRVNELSRALRVLGMMDDANKLKMK
;
A
#
# COMPACT_ATOMS: atom_id res chain seq x y z
N MET A 1 1.03 23.24 -5.10
CA MET A 1 0.77 22.00 -5.84
C MET A 1 1.88 21.03 -5.48
N ASN A 2 1.57 20.06 -4.63
CA ASN A 2 2.57 19.07 -4.23
C ASN A 2 2.57 17.96 -5.27
N ASN A 3 3.59 17.93 -6.10
CA ASN A 3 3.83 16.84 -7.03
C ASN A 3 4.23 15.60 -6.22
N LEU A 4 3.27 14.75 -5.93
CA LEU A 4 3.57 13.40 -5.47
C LEU A 4 4.25 12.65 -6.62
N VAL A 5 5.43 12.14 -6.38
CA VAL A 5 6.19 11.42 -7.41
C VAL A 5 5.70 9.98 -7.42
N PHE A 6 4.80 9.67 -8.34
CA PHE A 6 4.53 8.32 -8.76
C PHE A 6 5.56 7.97 -9.83
N ASN A 7 6.20 6.90 -9.66
CA ASN A 7 7.01 6.12 -10.59
C ASN A 7 8.11 5.43 -9.82
N LYS A 8 7.76 4.35 -9.18
CA LYS A 8 8.76 3.33 -8.90
C LYS A 8 8.13 2.01 -9.27
N GLU A 9 8.70 1.41 -10.28
CA GLU A 9 8.54 -0.01 -10.55
C GLU A 9 8.65 -0.74 -9.21
N ILE A 10 7.72 -1.63 -8.94
CA ILE A 10 7.76 -2.49 -7.78
C ILE A 10 8.15 -3.88 -8.23
N SER A 11 9.17 -4.45 -7.62
CA SER A 11 9.51 -5.84 -7.90
C SER A 11 8.61 -6.79 -7.12
N VAL A 12 8.23 -7.90 -7.74
CA VAL A 12 7.49 -8.97 -7.04
C VAL A 12 8.27 -9.54 -5.85
N LYS A 13 9.62 -9.37 -5.81
CA LYS A 13 10.45 -9.69 -4.64
C LYS A 13 10.13 -8.85 -3.42
N ASP A 14 9.59 -7.64 -3.64
CA ASP A 14 9.26 -6.69 -2.60
C ASP A 14 7.81 -6.83 -2.15
N LEU A 15 7.08 -7.83 -2.65
CA LEU A 15 5.69 -8.07 -2.33
C LEU A 15 5.51 -9.26 -1.39
N MET A 16 4.43 -9.21 -0.65
CA MET A 16 3.91 -10.32 0.16
C MET A 16 2.45 -10.56 -0.22
N ILE A 17 1.97 -11.76 0.06
CA ILE A 17 0.54 -12.07 -0.06
C ILE A 17 -0.27 -11.08 0.81
N LYS A 18 -1.37 -10.60 0.27
CA LYS A 18 -2.25 -9.55 0.85
C LYS A 18 -1.66 -8.13 0.86
N ASP A 19 -0.51 -7.90 0.22
CA ASP A 19 -0.07 -6.52 -0.06
C ASP A 19 -0.98 -5.87 -1.10
N TRP A 20 -1.05 -4.53 -1.05
CA TRP A 20 -1.72 -3.73 -2.06
C TRP A 20 -0.70 -3.20 -3.07
N VAL A 21 -1.04 -3.31 -4.35
CA VAL A 21 -0.29 -2.74 -5.47
C VAL A 21 -1.24 -2.03 -6.44
N ALA A 22 -0.71 -1.15 -7.24
CA ALA A 22 -1.46 -0.48 -8.31
C ALA A 22 -1.12 -1.09 -9.67
N ILE A 23 -2.08 -1.02 -10.59
CA ILE A 23 -1.91 -1.36 -12.01
C ILE A 23 -2.30 -0.13 -12.83
N LYS A 24 -1.53 0.20 -13.87
CA LYS A 24 -1.86 1.28 -14.80
C LYS A 24 -3.22 1.05 -15.46
N LYS A 25 -3.97 2.13 -15.64
CA LYS A 25 -5.34 2.08 -16.18
C LYS A 25 -5.43 1.40 -17.55
N GLU A 26 -4.47 1.68 -18.42
CA GLU A 26 -4.42 1.11 -19.76
C GLU A 26 -4.22 -0.41 -19.72
N THR A 27 -3.24 -0.85 -18.96
CA THR A 27 -2.93 -2.26 -18.75
C THR A 27 -4.06 -2.97 -18.03
N PHE A 28 -4.65 -2.32 -17.02
CA PHE A 28 -5.76 -2.89 -16.27
C PHE A 28 -6.96 -3.23 -17.17
N LYS A 29 -7.29 -2.40 -18.16
CA LYS A 29 -8.39 -2.68 -19.10
C LYS A 29 -8.23 -4.01 -19.84
N GLU A 30 -7.00 -4.41 -20.13
CA GLU A 30 -6.72 -5.69 -20.77
C GLU A 30 -7.06 -6.86 -19.83
N TYR A 31 -6.72 -6.73 -18.55
CA TYR A 31 -7.03 -7.74 -17.52
C TYR A 31 -8.51 -7.75 -17.15
N ALA A 32 -9.14 -6.58 -17.00
CA ALA A 32 -10.55 -6.46 -16.62
C ALA A 32 -11.51 -7.04 -17.66
N ASN A 33 -11.19 -6.90 -18.93
CA ASN A 33 -12.01 -7.49 -20.01
C ASN A 33 -12.01 -9.03 -19.97
N ALA A 34 -10.95 -9.62 -19.42
CA ALA A 34 -10.85 -11.07 -19.26
C ALA A 34 -11.59 -11.60 -18.03
N SER A 35 -11.78 -10.77 -17.00
CA SER A 35 -12.22 -11.20 -15.66
C SER A 35 -13.66 -10.87 -15.30
N GLN A 36 -14.41 -10.11 -16.08
CA GLN A 36 -15.79 -9.65 -15.78
C GLN A 36 -15.92 -8.80 -14.49
N CYS A 37 -14.84 -8.26 -13.97
CA CYS A 37 -14.86 -7.42 -12.77
C CYS A 37 -15.66 -6.12 -13.01
N LYS A 38 -16.65 -5.84 -12.14
CA LYS A 38 -17.60 -4.74 -12.34
C LYS A 38 -17.32 -3.51 -11.47
N GLU A 39 -16.60 -3.66 -10.37
CA GLU A 39 -16.33 -2.57 -9.43
C GLU A 39 -14.84 -2.48 -9.12
N PHE A 40 -14.32 -1.23 -9.07
CA PHE A 40 -12.89 -0.99 -9.05
C PHE A 40 -12.51 0.06 -7.99
N THR A 41 -11.50 -0.22 -7.18
CA THR A 41 -10.90 0.82 -6.34
C THR A 41 -9.91 1.63 -7.18
N GLU A 42 -10.33 2.80 -7.60
CA GLU A 42 -9.46 3.73 -8.32
C GLU A 42 -8.59 4.50 -7.31
N VAL A 43 -7.31 4.62 -7.63
CA VAL A 43 -6.34 5.44 -6.90
C VAL A 43 -5.92 6.57 -7.82
N GLU A 44 -6.25 7.81 -7.45
CA GLU A 44 -5.85 9.00 -8.19
C GLU A 44 -4.37 9.30 -7.91
N ASN A 45 -3.60 9.39 -8.96
CA ASN A 45 -2.21 9.79 -8.92
C ASN A 45 -2.09 11.32 -8.89
N SER A 46 -0.93 11.84 -8.51
CA SER A 46 -0.68 13.28 -8.41
C SER A 46 -0.76 14.04 -9.73
N ASP A 47 -0.60 13.34 -10.84
CA ASP A 47 -0.73 13.89 -12.20
C ASP A 47 -2.18 13.84 -12.74
N GLY A 48 -3.14 13.39 -11.89
CA GLY A 48 -4.54 13.18 -12.27
C GLY A 48 -4.80 11.90 -13.06
N SER A 49 -3.78 11.08 -13.29
CA SER A 49 -3.99 9.74 -13.86
C SER A 49 -4.61 8.82 -12.81
N MET A 50 -5.32 7.79 -13.28
CA MET A 50 -5.94 6.80 -12.42
C MET A 50 -5.21 5.47 -12.53
N THR A 51 -4.91 4.87 -11.38
CA THR A 51 -4.46 3.49 -11.28
C THR A 51 -5.49 2.65 -10.53
N TYR A 52 -5.36 1.34 -10.62
CA TYR A 52 -6.25 0.43 -9.92
C TYR A 52 -5.48 -0.32 -8.85
N ALA A 53 -5.99 -0.24 -7.62
CA ALA A 53 -5.43 -0.98 -6.51
C ALA A 53 -5.97 -2.41 -6.52
N ILE A 54 -5.08 -3.37 -6.40
CA ILE A 54 -5.40 -4.78 -6.24
C ILE A 54 -4.63 -5.36 -5.06
N LYS A 55 -5.21 -6.38 -4.45
CA LYS A 55 -4.60 -7.13 -3.37
C LYS A 55 -3.89 -8.36 -3.93
N VAL A 56 -2.65 -8.56 -3.56
CA VAL A 56 -1.83 -9.70 -4.00
C VAL A 56 -2.33 -10.99 -3.36
N GLU A 57 -2.73 -11.97 -4.16
CA GLU A 57 -3.14 -13.31 -3.70
C GLU A 57 -2.08 -14.36 -3.97
N GLU A 58 -1.38 -14.25 -5.10
CA GLU A 58 -0.28 -15.14 -5.46
C GLU A 58 0.88 -14.35 -6.05
N ILE A 59 2.09 -14.83 -5.83
CA ILE A 59 3.32 -14.23 -6.36
C ILE A 59 4.05 -15.26 -7.20
N PHE A 60 4.32 -14.92 -8.45
CA PHE A 60 5.10 -15.71 -9.39
C PHE A 60 6.48 -15.08 -9.53
N TYR A 61 7.50 -15.82 -9.16
CA TYR A 61 8.87 -15.40 -9.31
C TYR A 61 9.66 -16.39 -10.16
N ASP A 62 10.13 -15.93 -11.31
CA ASP A 62 10.95 -16.70 -12.23
C ASP A 62 12.28 -15.98 -12.51
N VAL A 63 13.29 -16.73 -12.92
CA VAL A 63 14.56 -16.16 -13.40
C VAL A 63 14.31 -15.30 -14.63
N ASN A 64 13.42 -15.74 -15.52
CA ASN A 64 12.99 -14.97 -16.67
C ASN A 64 11.97 -13.90 -16.26
N PRO A 65 12.26 -12.58 -16.43
CA PRO A 65 11.36 -11.51 -16.06
C PRO A 65 9.96 -11.58 -16.71
N ALA A 66 9.85 -12.19 -17.89
CA ALA A 66 8.58 -12.35 -18.59
C ALA A 66 7.54 -13.20 -17.85
N PHE A 67 8.00 -14.03 -16.90
CA PHE A 67 7.17 -14.90 -16.06
C PHE A 67 7.09 -14.43 -14.60
N ARG A 68 7.52 -13.20 -14.32
CA ARG A 68 7.34 -12.56 -13.01
C ARG A 68 6.06 -11.77 -12.99
N GLY A 69 5.28 -11.95 -11.93
CA GLY A 69 4.02 -11.25 -11.77
C GLY A 69 3.25 -11.72 -10.56
N ILE A 70 1.98 -11.38 -10.54
CA ILE A 70 1.05 -11.73 -9.47
C ILE A 70 -0.28 -12.20 -10.05
N ASN A 71 -1.05 -12.96 -9.24
CA ASN A 71 -2.50 -12.96 -9.31
C ASN A 71 -3.01 -12.05 -8.20
N GLY A 72 -4.07 -11.33 -8.45
CA GLY A 72 -4.64 -10.40 -7.51
C GLY A 72 -6.09 -10.67 -7.21
N ASP A 73 -6.50 -10.29 -6.00
CA ASP A 73 -7.89 -10.15 -5.62
C ASP A 73 -8.23 -8.66 -5.58
N TRP A 74 -9.42 -8.39 -6.01
CA TRP A 74 -9.97 -7.10 -6.02
C TRP A 74 -11.37 -7.10 -5.44
N ASP A 75 -11.48 -6.57 -4.21
CA ASP A 75 -12.72 -6.46 -3.45
C ASP A 75 -13.57 -7.75 -3.46
N GLY A 76 -12.89 -8.91 -3.31
CA GLY A 76 -13.52 -10.24 -3.32
C GLY A 76 -13.73 -10.84 -4.73
N ASN A 77 -13.27 -10.18 -5.79
CA ASN A 77 -13.32 -10.72 -7.13
C ASN A 77 -11.91 -11.10 -7.58
N GLU A 78 -11.65 -12.38 -7.71
CA GLU A 78 -10.38 -12.85 -8.25
C GLU A 78 -10.18 -12.31 -9.68
N ILE A 79 -9.05 -11.65 -9.90
CA ILE A 79 -8.59 -11.39 -11.26
C ILE A 79 -8.00 -12.70 -11.78
N TYR A 80 -8.78 -13.38 -12.61
CA TYR A 80 -8.27 -14.53 -13.34
C TYR A 80 -7.30 -14.05 -14.41
N GLY A 81 -6.03 -14.07 -14.09
CA GLY A 81 -5.00 -13.75 -15.05
C GLY A 81 -3.70 -13.31 -14.38
N PHE A 82 -2.61 -13.73 -14.97
CA PHE A 82 -1.28 -13.36 -14.56
C PHE A 82 -1.01 -11.89 -14.94
N ILE A 83 -0.75 -11.04 -13.91
CA ILE A 83 -0.38 -9.65 -14.08
C ILE A 83 1.14 -9.56 -14.03
N LYS A 84 1.74 -9.08 -15.10
CA LYS A 84 3.20 -8.99 -15.23
C LYS A 84 3.79 -7.98 -14.24
N GLU A 85 4.98 -8.27 -13.73
CA GLU A 85 5.75 -7.37 -12.87
C GLU A 85 5.91 -5.97 -13.49
N SER A 86 6.11 -5.87 -14.81
CA SER A 86 6.26 -4.60 -15.53
C SER A 86 5.04 -3.68 -15.48
N ASP A 87 3.87 -4.25 -15.18
CA ASP A 87 2.59 -3.54 -15.15
C ASP A 87 2.19 -3.12 -13.72
N LEU A 88 3.02 -3.48 -12.74
CA LEU A 88 2.80 -3.16 -11.32
C LEU A 88 3.45 -1.83 -10.95
N GLU A 89 2.74 -1.08 -10.13
CA GLU A 89 3.21 0.18 -9.54
C GLU A 89 3.01 0.17 -8.02
N ALA A 90 3.92 0.84 -7.30
CA ALA A 90 3.78 1.00 -5.87
C ALA A 90 2.70 2.04 -5.55
N ILE A 91 1.85 1.77 -4.58
CA ILE A 91 0.93 2.75 -4.00
C ILE A 91 1.71 3.53 -2.94
N ILE A 92 1.74 4.86 -3.08
CA ILE A 92 2.47 5.75 -2.19
C ILE A 92 1.60 6.12 -0.98
N ILE A 93 2.21 6.19 0.19
CA ILE A 93 1.55 6.69 1.39
C ILE A 93 1.44 8.21 1.27
N ASP A 94 0.22 8.69 1.12
CA ASP A 94 -0.10 10.11 1.09
C ASP A 94 -1.12 10.48 2.18
N LYS A 95 -1.47 11.76 2.25
CA LYS A 95 -2.45 12.27 3.22
C LYS A 95 -3.83 11.66 3.02
N ASN A 96 -4.24 11.37 1.79
CA ASN A 96 -5.54 10.80 1.48
C ASN A 96 -5.60 9.34 1.94
N PHE A 97 -4.56 8.56 1.63
CA PHE A 97 -4.42 7.20 2.13
C PHE A 97 -4.45 7.16 3.65
N LEU A 98 -3.71 8.03 4.34
CA LEU A 98 -3.67 8.08 5.81
C LEU A 98 -5.04 8.41 6.40
N LYS A 99 -5.73 9.42 5.87
CA LYS A 99 -7.10 9.80 6.30
C LYS A 99 -8.12 8.68 6.04
N ALA A 100 -8.05 8.03 4.88
CA ALA A 100 -8.93 6.91 4.54
C ALA A 100 -8.74 5.69 5.46
N ASN A 101 -7.57 5.58 6.08
CA ASN A 101 -7.22 4.54 7.05
C ASN A 101 -7.32 5.02 8.50
N ASP A 102 -8.08 6.09 8.77
CA ASP A 102 -8.39 6.63 10.10
C ASP A 102 -7.15 7.11 10.89
N PHE A 103 -6.09 7.54 10.20
CA PHE A 103 -4.99 8.24 10.86
C PHE A 103 -5.39 9.69 11.12
N GLY A 104 -5.42 10.07 12.40
CA GLY A 104 -5.68 11.44 12.82
C GLY A 104 -4.43 12.31 12.76
N THR A 105 -4.60 13.63 12.67
CA THR A 105 -3.50 14.60 12.64
C THR A 105 -3.92 15.92 13.26
N HIS A 106 -2.95 16.67 13.83
CA HIS A 106 -3.16 18.04 14.33
C HIS A 106 -2.53 19.09 13.41
N ASP A 107 -1.50 18.75 12.66
CA ASP A 107 -0.67 19.67 11.87
C ASP A 107 -0.59 19.32 10.37
N GLU A 108 -1.29 18.27 9.94
CA GLU A 108 -1.23 17.72 8.60
C GLU A 108 0.19 17.27 8.14
N ILE A 109 1.10 17.10 9.06
CA ILE A 109 2.46 16.59 8.84
C ILE A 109 2.63 15.23 9.51
N VAL A 110 2.26 15.14 10.79
CA VAL A 110 2.33 13.90 11.56
C VAL A 110 0.95 13.30 11.69
N TYR A 111 0.80 12.08 11.24
CA TYR A 111 -0.43 11.30 11.29
C TYR A 111 -0.28 10.15 12.25
N GLY A 112 -1.24 9.97 13.15
CA GLY A 112 -1.20 8.94 14.18
C GLY A 112 -2.47 8.10 14.24
N LYS A 113 -2.31 6.83 14.55
CA LYS A 113 -3.40 5.89 14.77
C LYS A 113 -3.05 4.90 15.88
N LEU A 114 -4.03 4.62 16.75
CA LEU A 114 -3.92 3.50 17.68
C LEU A 114 -4.27 2.20 16.95
N ILE A 115 -3.32 1.27 16.90
CA ILE A 115 -3.48 -0.04 16.29
C ILE A 115 -3.07 -1.09 17.32
N ALA A 116 -4.02 -1.93 17.73
CA ALA A 116 -3.87 -2.81 18.88
C ALA A 116 -3.35 -1.97 20.09
N ASP A 117 -2.33 -2.38 20.78
CA ASP A 117 -1.76 -1.62 21.90
C ASP A 117 -0.55 -0.78 21.47
N ASN A 118 -0.53 -0.33 20.21
CA ASN A 118 0.58 0.48 19.68
C ASN A 118 0.07 1.78 19.07
N LEU A 119 0.80 2.85 19.30
CA LEU A 119 0.68 4.11 18.56
C LEU A 119 1.55 4.04 17.31
N VAL A 120 0.91 4.11 16.16
CA VAL A 120 1.55 4.11 14.84
C VAL A 120 1.54 5.53 14.32
N TRP A 121 2.72 6.13 14.16
CA TRP A 121 2.92 7.49 13.68
C TRP A 121 3.58 7.50 12.30
N TYR A 122 3.10 8.35 11.41
CA TYR A 122 3.73 8.58 10.11
C TYR A 122 3.94 10.09 9.88
N ASN A 123 5.18 10.47 9.60
CA ASN A 123 5.53 11.85 9.26
C ASN A 123 5.64 11.99 7.74
N THR A 124 4.73 12.74 7.13
CA THR A 124 4.64 12.93 5.67
C THR A 124 5.77 13.79 5.10
N ALA A 125 6.42 14.63 5.91
CA ALA A 125 7.53 15.47 5.47
C ALA A 125 8.86 14.68 5.37
N THR A 126 9.04 13.71 6.28
CA THR A 126 10.29 12.91 6.36
C THR A 126 10.12 11.48 5.84
N ASN A 127 8.87 11.05 5.63
CA ASN A 127 8.49 9.67 5.31
C ASN A 127 8.94 8.65 6.37
N VAL A 128 8.93 9.06 7.63
CA VAL A 128 9.31 8.19 8.75
C VAL A 128 8.06 7.62 9.41
N LEU A 129 8.02 6.29 9.50
CA LEU A 129 7.10 5.54 10.32
C LEU A 129 7.73 5.31 11.69
N ARG A 130 7.00 5.60 12.76
CA ARG A 130 7.34 5.23 14.14
C ARG A 130 6.21 4.43 14.76
N ILE A 131 6.57 3.40 15.49
CA ILE A 131 5.61 2.56 16.23
C ILE A 131 6.08 2.48 17.68
N CYS A 132 5.23 2.92 18.59
CA CYS A 132 5.48 3.01 20.04
C CYS A 132 4.42 2.21 20.81
N ASP A 133 4.67 1.95 22.10
CA ASP A 133 3.61 1.46 22.99
C ASP A 133 2.49 2.49 23.13
N ALA A 134 1.24 2.03 23.27
CA ALA A 134 0.08 2.91 23.46
C ALA A 134 0.16 3.78 24.72
N ASN A 135 0.95 3.37 25.70
CA ASN A 135 1.19 4.16 26.91
C ASN A 135 2.12 5.36 26.67
N ASN A 136 2.79 5.43 25.53
CA ASN A 136 3.65 6.54 25.14
C ASN A 136 2.81 7.52 24.30
N SER A 137 2.49 8.67 24.86
CA SER A 137 1.59 9.65 24.22
C SER A 137 2.28 10.62 23.26
N SER A 138 3.61 10.58 23.20
CA SER A 138 4.43 11.52 22.42
C SER A 138 5.10 10.83 21.22
N TYR A 139 5.15 11.54 20.08
CA TYR A 139 5.89 11.10 18.89
C TYR A 139 7.40 10.90 19.16
N ASP A 140 7.94 11.62 20.14
CA ASP A 140 9.38 11.61 20.48
C ASP A 140 9.77 10.52 21.50
N ASP A 141 8.81 9.77 22.03
CA ASP A 141 9.09 8.69 22.97
C ASP A 141 9.76 7.48 22.27
N ASN A 142 10.38 6.61 23.05
CA ASN A 142 11.11 5.44 22.56
C ASN A 142 10.26 4.57 21.62
N ALA A 143 10.61 4.54 20.36
CA ALA A 143 9.94 3.74 19.36
C ALA A 143 10.40 2.27 19.42
N LYS A 144 9.45 1.33 19.30
CA LYS A 144 9.73 -0.09 19.04
C LYS A 144 10.28 -0.29 17.63
N LEU A 145 9.84 0.56 16.70
CA LEU A 145 10.28 0.60 15.32
C LEU A 145 10.33 2.03 14.84
N GLU A 146 11.42 2.40 14.19
CA GLU A 146 11.54 3.63 13.42
C GLU A 146 12.17 3.29 12.07
N ILE A 147 11.45 3.58 10.99
CA ILE A 147 11.87 3.22 9.63
C ILE A 147 11.36 4.25 8.63
N LYS A 148 12.18 4.53 7.61
CA LYS A 148 11.77 5.37 6.49
C LYS A 148 11.07 4.51 5.45
N ILE A 149 9.80 4.82 5.17
CA ILE A 149 8.97 4.13 4.19
C ILE A 149 8.21 5.15 3.35
N THR A 150 7.88 4.77 2.13
CA THR A 150 7.09 5.62 1.21
C THR A 150 5.91 4.89 0.60
N ARG A 151 5.86 3.56 0.71
CA ARG A 151 4.93 2.71 0.00
C ARG A 151 3.99 1.99 0.97
N VAL A 152 2.77 1.76 0.52
CA VAL A 152 1.74 1.07 1.32
C VAL A 152 2.15 -0.37 1.68
N ASN A 153 2.78 -1.10 0.76
CA ASN A 153 3.27 -2.45 1.04
C ASN A 153 4.38 -2.46 2.11
N GLU A 154 5.21 -1.41 2.20
CA GLU A 154 6.21 -1.27 3.27
C GLU A 154 5.54 -1.06 4.63
N LEU A 155 4.47 -0.22 4.69
CA LEU A 155 3.65 -0.05 5.90
C LEU A 155 2.99 -1.36 6.31
N SER A 156 2.35 -2.04 5.38
CA SER A 156 1.73 -3.35 5.61
C SER A 156 2.73 -4.34 6.21
N ARG A 157 3.95 -4.40 5.66
CA ARG A 157 5.03 -5.25 6.16
C ARG A 157 5.46 -4.88 7.58
N ALA A 158 5.65 -3.58 7.86
CA ALA A 158 6.02 -3.10 9.20
C ALA A 158 4.98 -3.51 10.25
N LEU A 159 3.68 -3.36 9.93
CA LEU A 159 2.60 -3.79 10.81
C LEU A 159 2.63 -5.31 11.06
N ARG A 160 2.84 -6.12 10.02
CA ARG A 160 2.90 -7.59 10.13
C ARG A 160 4.07 -8.06 10.98
N VAL A 161 5.25 -7.47 10.82
CA VAL A 161 6.45 -7.81 11.62
C VAL A 161 6.22 -7.60 13.12
N LEU A 162 5.39 -6.63 13.48
CA LEU A 162 5.02 -6.34 14.87
C LEU A 162 3.76 -7.08 15.34
N GLY A 163 3.28 -8.07 14.57
CA GLY A 163 2.14 -8.90 14.96
C GLY A 163 0.76 -8.29 14.68
N MET A 164 0.69 -7.10 14.04
CA MET A 164 -0.55 -6.40 13.67
C MET A 164 -1.06 -6.86 12.30
N MET A 165 -1.18 -8.18 12.10
CA MET A 165 -1.50 -8.77 10.80
C MET A 165 -2.90 -8.42 10.31
N ASP A 166 -3.89 -8.47 11.21
CA ASP A 166 -5.28 -8.15 10.87
C ASP A 166 -5.44 -6.69 10.43
N ASP A 167 -4.71 -5.78 11.08
CA ASP A 167 -4.75 -4.35 10.74
C ASP A 167 -4.06 -4.07 9.42
N ALA A 168 -2.93 -4.74 9.15
CA ALA A 168 -2.26 -4.69 7.85
C ALA A 168 -3.20 -5.15 6.72
N ASN A 169 -4.00 -6.19 6.96
CA ASN A 169 -4.95 -6.73 5.98
C ASN A 169 -6.20 -5.86 5.78
N LYS A 170 -6.52 -4.97 6.74
CA LYS A 170 -7.66 -4.04 6.70
C LYS A 170 -7.34 -2.68 6.08
N LEU A 171 -6.11 -2.44 5.66
CA LEU A 171 -5.75 -1.21 4.97
C LEU A 171 -6.64 -1.01 3.74
N LYS A 172 -7.20 0.20 3.59
CA LYS A 172 -8.13 0.56 2.52
C LYS A 172 -7.42 1.43 1.49
N MET A 173 -7.72 1.15 0.23
CA MET A 173 -7.35 1.99 -0.90
C MET A 173 -8.58 2.80 -1.30
N LYS A 174 -8.54 4.10 -1.07
CA LYS A 174 -9.62 5.01 -1.47
C LYS A 174 -9.04 6.28 -2.06
#